data_06304f2528a1fb5ec7beaafc5194c987
#
_entry.id   06304f2528a1fb5ec7beaafc5194c987
#
_cell.length_a   1.000
_cell.length_b   1.000
_cell.length_c   1.000
_cell.angle_alpha   90.00
_cell.angle_beta   90.00
_cell.angle_gamma   90.00
#
_symmetry.space_group_name_H-M   'P 1'
#
loop_
_entity.id
_entity.type
_entity.pdbx_description
1 polymer ?
#
loop_
_entity_poly.entity_id
_entity_poly.type
_entity_poly.pdbx_seq_one_letter_code
_entity_poly.pdbx_strand_id
1 'polypeptide(L)'
;MDSAKLLSLIGAMGSRTVAVIGDVVADEFVYGRVARVSREAPVLILEYDSTEIVPGGGGNAANNVGALGGRANLVGVVGRDEPGRRLSASLHTRVGQRGLVRSTTRSTAVKTRILAGGVHSAKQQVVRIDRAVGNAIDRDSRAKFERHALAASLSADAVLLSDYGSGLISTALVSKMTKALRQKERSVPVLIDTRYRLLEFRDLTACTPNESEVEQALGVRINDNLSVLEKAGRTVLERTGMKAVLITRGGRGMALFVPHAPTVHIPIFGSDEIADVTGAGDTVMATLALALASGATFEGAARLANYAGGIVVMKRGTATVSADELRRAVKADAVVSGLSRTKDKGRARG
;
A
#
# COMPACT_ATOMS: atom_id res chain seq x y z
N MET A 1 19.47 9.92 -7.58
CA MET A 1 19.49 8.75 -8.52
C MET A 1 19.10 9.23 -9.89
N ASP A 2 19.75 8.72 -10.95
CA ASP A 2 19.46 9.10 -12.34
C ASP A 2 18.07 8.62 -12.79
N SER A 3 17.33 9.46 -13.50
CA SER A 3 16.01 9.16 -14.08
C SER A 3 16.05 7.99 -15.07
N ALA A 4 17.12 7.85 -15.84
CA ALA A 4 17.31 6.71 -16.76
C ALA A 4 17.30 5.38 -16.00
N LYS A 5 17.93 5.31 -14.83
CA LYS A 5 17.93 4.12 -13.99
C LYS A 5 16.53 3.81 -13.42
N LEU A 6 15.78 4.83 -13.01
CA LEU A 6 14.39 4.65 -12.56
C LEU A 6 13.49 4.14 -13.68
N LEU A 7 13.63 4.66 -14.90
CA LEU A 7 12.88 4.20 -16.07
C LEU A 7 13.21 2.75 -16.45
N SER A 8 14.48 2.36 -16.35
CA SER A 8 14.92 0.97 -16.56
C SER A 8 14.28 0.02 -15.55
N LEU A 9 14.23 0.42 -14.27
CA LEU A 9 13.57 -0.37 -13.20
C LEU A 9 12.08 -0.56 -13.47
N ILE A 10 11.37 0.51 -13.92
CA ILE A 10 9.95 0.40 -14.29
C ILE A 10 9.78 -0.59 -15.46
N GLY A 11 10.69 -0.60 -16.43
CA GLY A 11 10.70 -1.58 -17.52
C GLY A 11 10.84 -3.02 -17.02
N ALA A 12 11.67 -3.24 -16.00
CA ALA A 12 11.91 -4.57 -15.43
C ALA A 12 10.76 -5.11 -14.57
N MET A 13 9.87 -4.26 -14.06
CA MET A 13 8.72 -4.67 -13.19
C MET A 13 7.79 -5.67 -13.90
N GLY A 14 7.62 -5.55 -15.22
CA GLY A 14 6.70 -6.37 -16.00
C GLY A 14 7.00 -7.88 -15.98
N SER A 15 8.24 -8.27 -15.70
CA SER A 15 8.68 -9.66 -15.59
C SER A 15 8.61 -10.21 -14.16
N ARG A 16 8.27 -9.39 -13.16
CA ARG A 16 8.32 -9.78 -11.74
C ARG A 16 7.00 -10.29 -11.23
N THR A 17 7.09 -11.23 -10.29
CA THR A 17 5.96 -11.79 -9.57
C THR A 17 6.06 -11.45 -8.08
N VAL A 18 5.00 -10.87 -7.51
CA VAL A 18 4.90 -10.55 -6.08
C VAL A 18 3.86 -11.44 -5.42
N ALA A 19 4.23 -12.13 -4.35
CA ALA A 19 3.26 -12.78 -3.46
C ALA A 19 2.68 -11.71 -2.53
N VAL A 20 1.40 -11.40 -2.68
CA VAL A 20 0.67 -10.48 -1.80
C VAL A 20 -0.16 -11.30 -0.84
N ILE A 21 0.18 -11.27 0.44
CA ILE A 21 -0.35 -12.18 1.45
C ILE A 21 -0.95 -11.36 2.60
N GLY A 22 -2.21 -11.61 2.95
CA GLY A 22 -2.81 -10.96 4.11
C GLY A 22 -4.27 -10.62 3.99
N ASP A 23 -4.64 -9.49 4.57
CA ASP A 23 -6.01 -9.04 4.71
C ASP A 23 -6.54 -8.47 3.39
N VAL A 24 -7.59 -9.08 2.89
CA VAL A 24 -8.32 -8.65 1.69
C VAL A 24 -9.64 -8.03 2.15
N VAL A 25 -9.83 -6.76 1.80
CA VAL A 25 -10.98 -5.95 2.23
C VAL A 25 -11.76 -5.52 0.99
N ALA A 26 -13.08 -5.52 1.07
CA ALA A 26 -13.93 -4.89 0.06
C ALA A 26 -14.13 -3.41 0.44
N ASP A 27 -13.55 -2.50 -0.33
CA ASP A 27 -13.85 -1.07 -0.23
C ASP A 27 -15.13 -0.82 -1.04
N GLU A 28 -16.23 -0.55 -0.35
CA GLU A 28 -17.56 -0.29 -0.93
C GLU A 28 -17.82 1.20 -0.93
N PHE A 29 -18.06 1.77 -2.10
CA PHE A 29 -18.39 3.17 -2.28
C PHE A 29 -19.87 3.27 -2.66
N VAL A 30 -20.67 3.85 -1.78
CA VAL A 30 -22.09 4.15 -2.03
C VAL A 30 -22.20 5.62 -2.40
N TYR A 31 -22.61 5.88 -3.63
CA TYR A 31 -22.78 7.22 -4.15
C TYR A 31 -24.25 7.65 -4.04
N GLY A 32 -24.48 8.88 -3.57
CA GLY A 32 -25.80 9.47 -3.48
C GLY A 32 -25.80 10.98 -3.72
N ARG A 33 -26.99 11.53 -3.87
CA ARG A 33 -27.26 12.97 -3.93
C ARG A 33 -27.96 13.42 -2.67
N VAL A 34 -27.59 14.57 -2.13
CA VAL A 34 -28.29 15.16 -0.99
C VAL A 34 -29.66 15.63 -1.47
N ALA A 35 -30.72 14.97 -0.99
CA ALA A 35 -32.09 15.35 -1.30
C ALA A 35 -32.60 16.47 -0.36
N ARG A 36 -32.44 16.26 0.95
CA ARG A 36 -32.88 17.18 2.01
C ARG A 36 -32.35 16.79 3.36
N VAL A 37 -32.49 17.66 4.34
CA VAL A 37 -32.36 17.30 5.76
C VAL A 37 -33.65 16.63 6.22
N SER A 38 -33.56 15.59 7.04
CA SER A 38 -34.71 14.90 7.60
C SER A 38 -35.51 15.84 8.52
N ARG A 39 -36.84 15.62 8.60
CA ARG A 39 -37.71 16.29 9.58
C ARG A 39 -37.72 15.57 10.93
N GLU A 40 -37.29 14.33 10.97
CA GLU A 40 -37.31 13.48 12.18
C GLU A 40 -36.01 13.61 13.01
N ALA A 41 -34.88 13.94 12.37
CA ALA A 41 -33.58 14.10 13.02
C ALA A 41 -32.67 14.97 12.11
N PRO A 42 -31.64 15.62 12.65
CA PRO A 42 -30.71 16.46 11.87
C PRO A 42 -29.74 15.61 11.03
N VAL A 43 -30.27 14.75 10.17
CA VAL A 43 -29.53 13.85 9.29
C VAL A 43 -29.84 14.14 7.82
N LEU A 44 -28.85 13.93 6.95
CA LEU A 44 -29.04 14.06 5.50
C LEU A 44 -29.83 12.86 4.96
N ILE A 45 -30.81 13.11 4.14
CA ILE A 45 -31.48 12.10 3.30
C ILE A 45 -30.80 12.12 1.94
N LEU A 46 -30.29 10.96 1.53
CA LEU A 46 -29.58 10.77 0.27
C LEU A 46 -30.45 9.95 -0.68
N GLU A 47 -30.57 10.43 -1.92
CA GLU A 47 -31.05 9.63 -3.04
C GLU A 47 -29.88 8.77 -3.56
N TYR A 48 -30.11 7.47 -3.64
CA TYR A 48 -29.11 6.49 -4.10
C TYR A 48 -28.83 6.65 -5.60
N ASP A 49 -27.56 6.72 -5.98
CA ASP A 49 -27.13 6.72 -7.38
C ASP A 49 -26.55 5.34 -7.79
N SER A 50 -25.54 4.88 -7.08
CA SER A 50 -24.81 3.64 -7.43
C SER A 50 -24.00 3.10 -6.27
N THR A 51 -23.57 1.84 -6.38
CA THR A 51 -22.62 1.21 -5.47
C THR A 51 -21.50 0.52 -6.25
N GLU A 52 -20.27 0.85 -5.92
CA GLU A 52 -19.05 0.23 -6.45
C GLU A 52 -18.33 -0.53 -5.33
N ILE A 53 -17.80 -1.71 -5.65
CA ILE A 53 -16.87 -2.45 -4.77
C ILE A 53 -15.54 -2.59 -5.49
N VAL A 54 -14.49 -2.12 -4.83
CA VAL A 54 -13.09 -2.26 -5.29
C VAL A 54 -12.27 -3.01 -4.24
N PRO A 55 -11.20 -3.70 -4.63
CA PRO A 55 -10.31 -4.36 -3.69
C PRO A 55 -9.55 -3.34 -2.83
N GLY A 56 -9.56 -3.54 -1.52
CA GLY A 56 -8.78 -2.80 -0.52
C GLY A 56 -7.76 -3.70 0.16
N GLY A 57 -6.86 -3.11 0.94
CA GLY A 57 -5.78 -3.80 1.62
C GLY A 57 -4.91 -4.63 0.68
N GLY A 58 -4.64 -5.89 1.01
CA GLY A 58 -3.86 -6.78 0.15
C GLY A 58 -4.43 -6.92 -1.27
N GLY A 59 -5.76 -6.79 -1.44
CA GLY A 59 -6.40 -6.76 -2.77
C GLY A 59 -5.99 -5.54 -3.59
N ASN A 60 -5.95 -4.35 -2.97
CA ASN A 60 -5.48 -3.13 -3.62
C ASN A 60 -3.99 -3.18 -3.92
N ALA A 61 -3.17 -3.67 -2.98
CA ALA A 61 -1.75 -3.86 -3.23
C ALA A 61 -1.50 -4.81 -4.43
N ALA A 62 -2.26 -5.91 -4.53
CA ALA A 62 -2.18 -6.83 -5.66
C ALA A 62 -2.62 -6.18 -6.99
N ASN A 63 -3.68 -5.37 -6.97
CA ASN A 63 -4.12 -4.61 -8.14
C ASN A 63 -3.08 -3.60 -8.60
N ASN A 64 -2.40 -2.92 -7.67
CA ASN A 64 -1.30 -2.01 -8.00
C ASN A 64 -0.10 -2.73 -8.61
N VAL A 65 0.27 -3.92 -8.08
CA VAL A 65 1.28 -4.77 -8.72
C VAL A 65 0.90 -5.09 -10.17
N GLY A 66 -0.35 -5.46 -10.42
CA GLY A 66 -0.87 -5.75 -11.77
C GLY A 66 -0.86 -4.53 -12.69
N ALA A 67 -1.32 -3.37 -12.21
CA ALA A 67 -1.36 -2.12 -12.95
C ALA A 67 0.04 -1.59 -13.33
N LEU A 68 1.03 -1.80 -12.44
CA LEU A 68 2.45 -1.51 -12.70
C LEU A 68 3.10 -2.50 -13.68
N GLY A 69 2.35 -3.47 -14.19
CA GLY A 69 2.78 -4.45 -15.18
C GLY A 69 3.31 -5.76 -14.60
N GLY A 70 3.52 -5.87 -13.29
CA GLY A 70 3.94 -7.09 -12.62
C GLY A 70 2.84 -8.16 -12.58
N ARG A 71 3.13 -9.31 -11.99
CA ARG A 71 2.16 -10.35 -11.64
C ARG A 71 2.00 -10.41 -10.14
N ALA A 72 0.78 -10.49 -9.63
CA ALA A 72 0.51 -10.70 -8.21
C ALA A 72 -0.06 -12.10 -7.98
N ASN A 73 0.46 -12.83 -6.99
CA ASN A 73 -0.17 -14.02 -6.44
C ASN A 73 -0.85 -13.60 -5.13
N LEU A 74 -2.16 -13.38 -5.18
CA LEU A 74 -2.92 -12.93 -4.00
C LEU A 74 -3.29 -14.13 -3.12
N VAL A 75 -2.90 -14.04 -1.85
CA VAL A 75 -3.21 -15.02 -0.80
C VAL A 75 -3.94 -14.31 0.33
N GLY A 76 -5.16 -14.70 0.58
CA GLY A 76 -6.01 -14.08 1.59
C GLY A 76 -7.22 -14.94 1.90
N VAL A 77 -8.10 -14.43 2.74
CA VAL A 77 -9.35 -15.08 3.10
C VAL A 77 -10.52 -14.13 2.84
N VAL A 78 -11.49 -14.57 2.07
CA VAL A 78 -12.74 -13.87 1.81
C VAL A 78 -13.92 -14.77 2.13
N GLY A 79 -15.08 -14.20 2.41
CA GLY A 79 -16.33 -14.95 2.61
C GLY A 79 -16.86 -15.55 1.32
N ARG A 80 -17.76 -16.53 1.44
CA ARG A 80 -18.63 -16.99 0.33
C ARG A 80 -19.87 -16.12 0.22
N ASP A 81 -19.68 -14.80 0.29
CA ASP A 81 -20.70 -13.78 0.29
C ASP A 81 -20.63 -12.89 -0.97
N GLU A 82 -21.61 -12.01 -1.11
CA GLU A 82 -21.71 -11.11 -2.27
C GLU A 82 -20.52 -10.14 -2.35
N PRO A 83 -20.08 -9.47 -1.26
CA PRO A 83 -18.88 -8.63 -1.30
C PRO A 83 -17.62 -9.39 -1.75
N GLY A 84 -17.41 -10.62 -1.29
CA GLY A 84 -16.27 -11.45 -1.69
C GLY A 84 -16.31 -11.85 -3.17
N ARG A 85 -17.49 -12.07 -3.75
CA ARG A 85 -17.65 -12.33 -5.18
C ARG A 85 -17.32 -11.09 -6.01
N ARG A 86 -17.90 -9.92 -5.67
CA ARG A 86 -17.68 -8.65 -6.37
C ARG A 86 -16.23 -8.21 -6.28
N LEU A 87 -15.63 -8.29 -5.10
CA LEU A 87 -14.20 -8.02 -4.91
C LEU A 87 -13.35 -8.91 -5.82
N SER A 88 -13.62 -10.22 -5.84
CA SER A 88 -12.87 -11.15 -6.69
C SER A 88 -13.01 -10.85 -8.18
N ALA A 89 -14.18 -10.38 -8.61
CA ALA A 89 -14.44 -10.00 -10.01
C ALA A 89 -13.75 -8.69 -10.41
N SER A 90 -13.47 -7.79 -9.44
CA SER A 90 -12.81 -6.49 -9.69
C SER A 90 -11.28 -6.52 -9.55
N LEU A 91 -10.70 -7.71 -9.30
CA LEU A 91 -9.25 -7.86 -9.31
C LEU A 91 -8.68 -7.72 -10.73
N HIS A 92 -7.52 -7.07 -10.82
CA HIS A 92 -6.81 -6.88 -12.08
C HIS A 92 -6.48 -8.23 -12.75
N THR A 93 -6.47 -8.29 -14.08
CA THR A 93 -6.25 -9.53 -14.87
C THR A 93 -4.91 -10.21 -14.59
N ARG A 94 -3.90 -9.46 -14.12
CA ARG A 94 -2.57 -9.98 -13.73
C ARG A 94 -2.52 -10.46 -12.27
N VAL A 95 -3.65 -10.49 -11.55
CA VAL A 95 -3.75 -11.01 -10.18
C VAL A 95 -4.23 -12.44 -10.19
N GLY A 96 -3.35 -13.37 -9.80
CA GLY A 96 -3.68 -14.77 -9.61
C GLY A 96 -4.44 -14.97 -8.30
N GLN A 97 -5.63 -15.58 -8.37
CA GLN A 97 -6.56 -15.75 -7.25
C GLN A 97 -6.53 -17.15 -6.61
N ARG A 98 -5.65 -18.05 -7.06
CA ARG A 98 -5.60 -19.45 -6.56
C ARG A 98 -5.28 -19.53 -5.06
N GLY A 99 -4.67 -18.49 -4.50
CA GLY A 99 -4.37 -18.36 -3.07
C GLY A 99 -5.53 -17.82 -2.23
N LEU A 100 -6.63 -17.35 -2.83
CA LEU A 100 -7.79 -16.89 -2.09
C LEU A 100 -8.58 -18.03 -1.50
N VAL A 101 -8.62 -18.11 -0.17
CA VAL A 101 -9.44 -19.05 0.58
C VAL A 101 -10.84 -18.47 0.74
N ARG A 102 -11.86 -19.23 0.27
CA ARG A 102 -13.27 -18.86 0.42
C ARG A 102 -13.85 -19.54 1.65
N SER A 103 -13.96 -18.78 2.74
CA SER A 103 -14.50 -19.27 4.01
C SER A 103 -16.03 -19.32 3.99
N THR A 104 -16.60 -20.32 4.67
CA THR A 104 -18.05 -20.41 4.93
C THR A 104 -18.41 -19.88 6.31
N THR A 105 -17.43 -19.73 7.20
CA THR A 105 -17.61 -19.33 8.60
C THR A 105 -17.26 -17.88 8.84
N ARG A 106 -16.54 -17.26 7.91
CA ARG A 106 -16.03 -15.88 8.00
C ARG A 106 -16.57 -15.05 6.84
N SER A 107 -17.15 -13.89 7.13
CA SER A 107 -17.57 -12.92 6.11
C SER A 107 -16.39 -12.14 5.55
N THR A 108 -16.58 -11.60 4.35
CA THR A 108 -15.62 -10.64 3.77
C THR A 108 -15.64 -9.35 4.58
N ALA A 109 -14.46 -8.85 4.95
CA ALA A 109 -14.34 -7.52 5.56
C ALA A 109 -14.78 -6.46 4.55
N VAL A 110 -15.67 -5.54 4.96
CA VAL A 110 -16.17 -4.48 4.09
C VAL A 110 -16.00 -3.13 4.76
N LYS A 111 -15.48 -2.16 4.02
CA LYS A 111 -15.44 -0.74 4.43
C LYS A 111 -16.34 0.04 3.50
N THR A 112 -17.56 0.33 3.96
CA THR A 112 -18.54 1.11 3.19
C THR A 112 -18.31 2.60 3.42
N ARG A 113 -18.05 3.34 2.34
CA ARG A 113 -17.96 4.79 2.33
C ARG A 113 -19.17 5.36 1.61
N ILE A 114 -19.96 6.15 2.31
CA ILE A 114 -21.11 6.85 1.74
C ILE A 114 -20.63 8.23 1.30
N LEU A 115 -20.71 8.47 -0.02
CA LEU A 115 -20.30 9.71 -0.65
C LEU A 115 -21.55 10.44 -1.15
N ALA A 116 -21.70 11.69 -0.74
CA ALA A 116 -22.81 12.53 -1.13
C ALA A 116 -22.34 13.92 -1.58
N GLY A 117 -23.11 14.53 -2.45
CA GLY A 117 -22.88 15.88 -2.94
C GLY A 117 -24.10 16.42 -3.69
N GLY A 118 -24.04 17.69 -4.09
CA GLY A 118 -25.05 18.28 -4.98
C GLY A 118 -24.89 17.80 -6.42
N VAL A 119 -25.85 18.17 -7.29
CA VAL A 119 -25.87 17.74 -8.69
C VAL A 119 -24.59 18.16 -9.46
N HIS A 120 -23.99 19.28 -9.08
CA HIS A 120 -22.80 19.85 -9.73
C HIS A 120 -21.56 19.97 -8.82
N SER A 121 -21.62 19.40 -7.59
CA SER A 121 -20.52 19.44 -6.65
C SER A 121 -19.78 18.10 -6.55
N ALA A 122 -18.50 18.17 -6.21
CA ALA A 122 -17.74 16.96 -5.89
C ALA A 122 -18.38 16.22 -4.71
N LYS A 123 -18.62 14.92 -4.86
CA LYS A 123 -19.13 14.09 -3.77
C LYS A 123 -18.07 13.99 -2.68
N GLN A 124 -18.49 14.20 -1.43
CA GLN A 124 -17.63 14.10 -0.24
C GLN A 124 -18.07 12.90 0.61
N GLN A 125 -17.12 12.30 1.32
CA GLN A 125 -17.45 11.22 2.25
C GLN A 125 -18.22 11.78 3.45
N VAL A 126 -19.45 11.31 3.63
CA VAL A 126 -20.36 11.71 4.72
C VAL A 126 -20.23 10.76 5.90
N VAL A 127 -20.18 9.45 5.63
CA VAL A 127 -20.12 8.40 6.65
C VAL A 127 -19.23 7.27 6.15
N ARG A 128 -18.55 6.59 7.10
CA ARG A 128 -17.89 5.30 6.86
C ARG A 128 -18.44 4.28 7.83
N ILE A 129 -18.78 3.09 7.33
CA ILE A 129 -19.24 1.94 8.10
C ILE A 129 -18.25 0.80 7.89
N ASP A 130 -17.57 0.38 8.95
CA ASP A 130 -16.63 -0.73 8.91
C ASP A 130 -17.34 -2.00 9.38
N ARG A 131 -17.60 -2.93 8.46
CA ARG A 131 -18.06 -4.28 8.77
C ARG A 131 -16.83 -5.17 8.93
N ALA A 132 -16.39 -5.28 10.18
CA ALA A 132 -15.27 -6.14 10.55
C ALA A 132 -15.61 -7.61 10.30
N VAL A 133 -14.59 -8.42 10.21
CA VAL A 133 -14.73 -9.88 10.10
C VAL A 133 -15.33 -10.41 11.41
N GLY A 134 -16.54 -10.94 11.35
CA GLY A 134 -17.31 -11.30 12.55
C GLY A 134 -16.76 -12.48 13.35
N ASN A 135 -16.08 -13.43 12.73
CA ASN A 135 -15.62 -14.67 13.36
C ASN A 135 -14.12 -14.91 13.16
N ALA A 136 -13.51 -15.59 14.14
CA ALA A 136 -12.17 -16.13 13.97
C ALA A 136 -12.12 -17.06 12.75
N ILE A 137 -10.99 -17.10 12.07
CA ILE A 137 -10.80 -18.03 10.97
C ILE A 137 -10.82 -19.47 11.50
N ASP A 138 -11.60 -20.34 10.88
CA ASP A 138 -11.63 -21.75 11.21
C ASP A 138 -10.30 -22.44 10.88
N ARG A 139 -10.05 -23.58 11.52
CA ARG A 139 -8.78 -24.31 11.44
C ARG A 139 -8.42 -24.71 10.00
N ASP A 140 -9.40 -25.16 9.22
CA ASP A 140 -9.16 -25.64 7.85
C ASP A 140 -8.84 -24.49 6.89
N SER A 141 -9.59 -23.40 6.99
CA SER A 141 -9.32 -22.16 6.24
C SER A 141 -7.95 -21.59 6.59
N ARG A 142 -7.56 -21.61 7.87
CA ARG A 142 -6.23 -21.18 8.31
C ARG A 142 -5.13 -22.07 7.72
N ALA A 143 -5.28 -23.37 7.82
CA ALA A 143 -4.29 -24.31 7.29
C ALA A 143 -4.13 -24.15 5.76
N LYS A 144 -5.23 -23.91 5.04
CA LYS A 144 -5.20 -23.63 3.59
C LYS A 144 -4.48 -22.31 3.31
N PHE A 145 -4.82 -21.24 4.04
CA PHE A 145 -4.18 -19.94 3.91
C PHE A 145 -2.66 -20.02 4.13
N GLU A 146 -2.21 -20.63 5.22
CA GLU A 146 -0.78 -20.77 5.55
C GLU A 146 -0.02 -21.60 4.50
N ARG A 147 -0.63 -22.65 3.99
CA ARG A 147 -0.05 -23.47 2.92
C ARG A 147 0.08 -22.67 1.62
N HIS A 148 -0.95 -21.90 1.24
CA HIS A 148 -0.90 -21.03 0.06
C HIS A 148 0.12 -19.90 0.24
N ALA A 149 0.20 -19.31 1.44
CA ALA A 149 1.17 -18.25 1.76
C ALA A 149 2.61 -18.77 1.58
N LEU A 150 2.92 -19.95 2.12
CA LEU A 150 4.24 -20.55 1.96
C LEU A 150 4.55 -20.86 0.49
N ALA A 151 3.63 -21.47 -0.24
CA ALA A 151 3.82 -21.81 -1.64
C ALA A 151 4.03 -20.55 -2.51
N ALA A 152 3.21 -19.50 -2.32
CA ALA A 152 3.32 -18.24 -3.04
C ALA A 152 4.65 -17.54 -2.74
N SER A 153 5.10 -17.52 -1.48
CA SER A 153 6.38 -16.93 -1.09
C SER A 153 7.57 -17.61 -1.77
N LEU A 154 7.53 -18.93 -1.89
CA LEU A 154 8.62 -19.70 -2.52
C LEU A 154 8.69 -19.54 -4.03
N SER A 155 7.62 -19.10 -4.69
CA SER A 155 7.55 -18.92 -6.16
C SER A 155 7.69 -17.46 -6.61
N ALA A 156 7.68 -16.50 -5.68
CA ALA A 156 7.69 -15.07 -6.00
C ALA A 156 9.09 -14.45 -6.03
N ASP A 157 9.23 -13.29 -6.66
CA ASP A 157 10.43 -12.44 -6.68
C ASP A 157 10.44 -11.43 -5.51
N ALA A 158 9.27 -11.15 -4.92
CA ALA A 158 9.12 -10.43 -3.65
C ALA A 158 7.88 -10.92 -2.91
N VAL A 159 7.87 -10.75 -1.58
CA VAL A 159 6.72 -11.03 -0.71
C VAL A 159 6.27 -9.72 -0.07
N LEU A 160 4.99 -9.41 -0.18
CA LEU A 160 4.32 -8.29 0.46
C LEU A 160 3.31 -8.84 1.46
N LEU A 161 3.49 -8.51 2.73
CA LEU A 161 2.58 -8.86 3.82
C LEU A 161 1.70 -7.66 4.14
N SER A 162 0.37 -7.84 4.07
CA SER A 162 -0.63 -6.80 4.34
C SER A 162 -1.43 -7.19 5.59
N ASP A 163 -1.16 -6.52 6.72
CA ASP A 163 -1.73 -6.82 8.05
C ASP A 163 -2.60 -5.67 8.55
N TYR A 164 -3.89 -5.80 8.35
CA TYR A 164 -4.91 -4.87 8.85
C TYR A 164 -5.49 -5.31 10.22
N GLY A 165 -4.85 -6.26 10.89
CA GLY A 165 -5.20 -6.69 12.24
C GLY A 165 -6.30 -7.75 12.31
N SER A 166 -6.63 -8.43 11.20
CA SER A 166 -7.63 -9.52 11.19
C SER A 166 -7.11 -10.84 11.80
N GLY A 167 -5.84 -10.89 12.18
CA GLY A 167 -5.19 -12.07 12.75
C GLY A 167 -4.74 -13.11 11.71
N LEU A 168 -4.75 -12.79 10.42
CA LEU A 168 -4.22 -13.70 9.38
C LEU A 168 -2.70 -13.76 9.42
N ILE A 169 -2.03 -12.61 9.51
CA ILE A 169 -0.57 -12.53 9.56
C ILE A 169 -0.11 -12.69 11.01
N SER A 170 0.53 -13.81 11.31
CA SER A 170 1.13 -14.06 12.61
C SER A 170 2.66 -14.07 12.51
N THR A 171 3.36 -13.74 13.60
CA THR A 171 4.82 -13.81 13.67
C THR A 171 5.33 -15.22 13.40
N ALA A 172 4.59 -16.26 13.81
CA ALA A 172 4.89 -17.66 13.54
C ALA A 172 4.84 -17.97 12.04
N LEU A 173 3.80 -17.51 11.33
CA LEU A 173 3.70 -17.68 9.88
C LEU A 173 4.86 -16.98 9.15
N VAL A 174 5.14 -15.73 9.52
CA VAL A 174 6.24 -14.94 8.92
C VAL A 174 7.58 -15.61 9.16
N SER A 175 7.85 -16.08 10.37
CA SER A 175 9.07 -16.83 10.69
C SER A 175 9.19 -18.13 9.87
N LYS A 176 8.09 -18.88 9.72
CA LYS A 176 8.05 -20.09 8.88
C LYS A 176 8.39 -19.79 7.43
N MET A 177 7.82 -18.71 6.86
CA MET A 177 8.06 -18.29 5.49
C MET A 177 9.50 -17.83 5.27
N THR A 178 10.03 -16.96 6.14
CA THR A 178 11.42 -16.46 6.03
C THR A 178 12.44 -17.57 6.21
N LYS A 179 12.21 -18.52 7.12
CA LYS A 179 13.04 -19.73 7.27
C LYS A 179 13.03 -20.58 6.00
N ALA A 180 11.87 -20.82 5.39
CA ALA A 180 11.76 -21.60 4.16
C ALA A 180 12.46 -20.93 2.97
N LEU A 181 12.39 -19.59 2.86
CA LEU A 181 13.12 -18.81 1.83
C LEU A 181 14.63 -18.94 2.01
N ARG A 182 15.13 -18.83 3.25
CA ARG A 182 16.57 -19.01 3.56
C ARG A 182 17.05 -20.43 3.22
N GLN A 183 16.28 -21.46 3.54
CA GLN A 183 16.62 -22.86 3.22
C GLN A 183 16.70 -23.14 1.72
N LYS A 184 16.00 -22.37 0.90
CA LYS A 184 16.05 -22.44 -0.57
C LYS A 184 17.11 -21.50 -1.16
N GLU A 185 17.94 -20.88 -0.33
CA GLU A 185 18.99 -19.91 -0.71
C GLU A 185 18.44 -18.76 -1.59
N ARG A 186 17.16 -18.44 -1.41
CA ARG A 186 16.49 -17.38 -2.17
C ARG A 186 16.57 -16.04 -1.45
N SER A 187 17.25 -15.09 -2.06
CA SER A 187 17.27 -13.70 -1.60
C SER A 187 16.02 -12.95 -2.11
N VAL A 188 14.86 -13.26 -1.54
CA VAL A 188 13.58 -12.65 -1.88
C VAL A 188 13.29 -11.52 -0.89
N PRO A 189 13.04 -10.27 -1.33
CA PRO A 189 12.59 -9.20 -0.43
C PRO A 189 11.25 -9.56 0.21
N VAL A 190 11.19 -9.48 1.55
CA VAL A 190 9.96 -9.66 2.33
C VAL A 190 9.64 -8.32 2.98
N LEU A 191 8.51 -7.74 2.58
CA LEU A 191 8.04 -6.44 3.06
C LEU A 191 6.77 -6.62 3.88
N ILE A 192 6.54 -5.73 4.84
CA ILE A 192 5.32 -5.73 5.65
C ILE A 192 4.73 -4.32 5.76
N ASP A 193 3.42 -4.25 5.55
CA ASP A 193 2.56 -3.15 5.96
C ASP A 193 1.66 -3.65 7.09
N THR A 194 1.79 -3.09 8.27
CA THR A 194 1.04 -3.51 9.46
C THR A 194 0.53 -2.32 10.23
N ARG A 195 -0.78 -2.31 10.47
CA ARG A 195 -1.44 -1.16 11.07
C ARG A 195 -1.21 -1.02 12.58
N TYR A 196 -0.99 -2.13 13.29
CA TYR A 196 -1.00 -2.12 14.76
C TYR A 196 0.21 -2.81 15.40
N ARG A 197 0.99 -3.55 14.62
CA ARG A 197 1.96 -4.52 15.16
C ARG A 197 3.38 -4.30 14.63
N LEU A 198 3.71 -3.03 14.33
CA LEU A 198 4.96 -2.62 13.68
C LEU A 198 6.22 -3.25 14.31
N LEU A 199 6.30 -3.29 15.63
CA LEU A 199 7.48 -3.76 16.37
C LEU A 199 7.52 -5.28 16.63
N GLU A 200 6.45 -6.00 16.27
CA GLU A 200 6.39 -7.46 16.47
C GLU A 200 7.09 -8.24 15.35
N PHE A 201 7.16 -7.68 14.16
CA PHE A 201 7.79 -8.30 13.00
C PHE A 201 9.25 -7.89 12.91
N ARG A 202 10.16 -8.87 12.80
CA ARG A 202 11.60 -8.64 12.82
C ARG A 202 12.31 -9.26 11.64
N ASP A 203 13.50 -8.75 11.34
CA ASP A 203 14.46 -9.30 10.37
C ASP A 203 13.90 -9.42 8.94
N LEU A 204 12.91 -8.57 8.60
CA LEU A 204 12.36 -8.46 7.25
C LEU A 204 13.17 -7.45 6.41
N THR A 205 12.84 -7.39 5.12
CA THR A 205 13.53 -6.46 4.22
C THR A 205 13.14 -5.02 4.50
N ALA A 206 11.83 -4.71 4.58
CA ALA A 206 11.37 -3.36 4.86
C ALA A 206 9.94 -3.33 5.41
N CYS A 207 9.59 -2.20 6.04
CA CYS A 207 8.22 -1.80 6.35
C CYS A 207 7.96 -0.37 5.88
N THR A 208 6.66 0.00 5.71
CA THR A 208 6.25 1.31 5.25
C THR A 208 5.23 1.98 6.18
N PRO A 209 5.53 2.14 7.48
CA PRO A 209 4.58 2.78 8.39
C PRO A 209 4.37 4.25 8.01
N ASN A 210 3.18 4.78 8.33
CA ASN A 210 2.98 6.22 8.36
C ASN A 210 3.40 6.81 9.72
N GLU A 211 3.48 8.15 9.80
CA GLU A 211 3.89 8.82 11.04
C GLU A 211 3.00 8.42 12.23
N SER A 212 1.68 8.34 12.06
CA SER A 212 0.75 7.97 13.14
C SER A 212 0.98 6.54 13.65
N GLU A 213 1.31 5.61 12.78
CA GLU A 213 1.64 4.22 13.16
C GLU A 213 2.96 4.14 13.94
N VAL A 214 3.95 4.96 13.55
CA VAL A 214 5.21 5.09 14.31
C VAL A 214 4.97 5.74 15.67
N GLU A 215 4.20 6.82 15.70
CA GLU A 215 3.81 7.51 16.95
C GLU A 215 3.10 6.56 17.92
N GLN A 216 2.15 5.79 17.42
CA GLN A 216 1.42 4.79 18.21
C GLN A 216 2.34 3.68 18.71
N ALA A 217 3.24 3.16 17.87
CA ALA A 217 4.14 2.06 18.22
C ALA A 217 5.20 2.45 19.26
N LEU A 218 5.64 3.71 19.25
CA LEU A 218 6.71 4.21 20.13
C LEU A 218 6.20 5.08 21.28
N GLY A 219 4.93 5.48 21.30
CA GLY A 219 4.38 6.40 22.30
C GLY A 219 4.96 7.82 22.20
N VAL A 220 5.30 8.28 21.00
CA VAL A 220 5.87 9.61 20.73
C VAL A 220 4.96 10.45 19.85
N ARG A 221 5.21 11.75 19.77
CA ARG A 221 4.59 12.64 18.77
C ARG A 221 5.67 13.25 17.89
N ILE A 222 5.56 13.02 16.59
CA ILE A 222 6.53 13.49 15.58
C ILE A 222 6.19 14.90 15.16
N ASN A 223 4.93 15.19 14.83
CA ASN A 223 4.49 16.46 14.26
C ASN A 223 5.44 16.90 13.13
N ASP A 224 5.92 18.18 13.17
CA ASP A 224 6.90 18.71 12.21
C ASP A 224 8.35 18.64 12.70
N ASN A 225 8.61 17.93 13.81
CA ASN A 225 9.95 17.86 14.40
C ASN A 225 10.79 16.76 13.74
N LEU A 226 11.70 17.19 12.85
CA LEU A 226 12.61 16.28 12.15
C LEU A 226 13.55 15.51 13.08
N SER A 227 13.96 16.08 14.23
CA SER A 227 14.80 15.38 15.20
C SER A 227 14.05 14.23 15.87
N VAL A 228 12.75 14.41 16.18
CA VAL A 228 11.90 13.34 16.71
C VAL A 228 11.67 12.26 15.64
N LEU A 229 11.41 12.65 14.39
CA LEU A 229 11.28 11.72 13.27
C LEU A 229 12.54 10.87 13.09
N GLU A 230 13.72 11.53 13.11
CA GLU A 230 15.00 10.84 12.98
C GLU A 230 15.20 9.78 14.07
N LYS A 231 15.00 10.19 15.33
CA LYS A 231 15.10 9.27 16.48
C LYS A 231 14.07 8.12 16.38
N ALA A 232 12.83 8.44 16.02
CA ALA A 232 11.76 7.45 15.90
C ALA A 232 12.06 6.43 14.78
N GLY A 233 12.46 6.89 13.59
CA GLY A 233 12.81 6.02 12.47
C GLY A 233 13.99 5.10 12.77
N ARG A 234 15.04 5.62 13.42
CA ARG A 234 16.18 4.81 13.90
C ARG A 234 15.74 3.79 14.94
N THR A 235 14.91 4.18 15.90
CA THR A 235 14.37 3.27 16.92
C THR A 235 13.56 2.12 16.30
N VAL A 236 12.71 2.41 15.30
CA VAL A 236 11.97 1.36 14.58
C VAL A 236 12.95 0.43 13.87
N LEU A 237 13.94 0.98 13.15
CA LEU A 237 14.94 0.21 12.42
C LEU A 237 15.73 -0.74 13.36
N GLU A 238 16.20 -0.23 14.49
CA GLU A 238 16.94 -1.01 15.51
C GLU A 238 16.07 -2.09 16.15
N ARG A 239 14.85 -1.72 16.59
CA ARG A 239 13.95 -2.66 17.30
C ARG A 239 13.44 -3.77 16.40
N THR A 240 13.29 -3.51 15.10
CA THR A 240 12.81 -4.50 14.14
C THR A 240 13.93 -5.28 13.46
N GLY A 241 15.14 -4.76 13.43
CA GLY A 241 16.27 -5.38 12.70
C GLY A 241 16.04 -5.42 11.18
N MET A 242 15.13 -4.60 10.64
CA MET A 242 14.85 -4.55 9.21
C MET A 242 16.00 -3.91 8.44
N LYS A 243 16.11 -4.24 7.15
CA LYS A 243 17.13 -3.65 6.26
C LYS A 243 16.78 -2.22 5.84
N ALA A 244 15.50 -1.84 5.89
CA ALA A 244 15.04 -0.47 5.66
C ALA A 244 13.68 -0.21 6.34
N VAL A 245 13.46 1.06 6.73
CA VAL A 245 12.17 1.59 7.17
C VAL A 245 11.86 2.81 6.31
N LEU A 246 10.72 2.82 5.64
CA LEU A 246 10.24 3.94 4.84
C LEU A 246 9.02 4.57 5.53
N ILE A 247 9.21 5.67 6.24
CA ILE A 247 8.11 6.38 6.91
C ILE A 247 7.42 7.29 5.91
N THR A 248 6.11 7.07 5.69
CA THR A 248 5.28 7.95 4.85
C THR A 248 4.72 9.10 5.68
N ARG A 249 4.75 10.33 5.12
CA ARG A 249 4.50 11.58 5.84
C ARG A 249 3.41 12.44 5.20
N GLY A 250 2.52 11.81 4.42
CA GLY A 250 1.47 12.52 3.67
C GLY A 250 2.05 13.60 2.76
N GLY A 251 1.54 14.83 2.82
CA GLY A 251 2.02 15.97 2.02
C GLY A 251 3.49 16.36 2.26
N ARG A 252 4.15 15.81 3.28
CA ARG A 252 5.58 16.01 3.57
C ARG A 252 6.49 14.96 2.91
N GLY A 253 5.96 14.09 2.07
CA GLY A 253 6.72 13.08 1.34
C GLY A 253 7.09 11.87 2.19
N MET A 254 8.34 11.44 2.17
CA MET A 254 8.80 10.21 2.83
C MET A 254 10.18 10.39 3.47
N ALA A 255 10.46 9.58 4.50
CA ALA A 255 11.79 9.47 5.11
C ALA A 255 12.23 8.00 5.11
N LEU A 256 13.38 7.73 4.48
CA LEU A 256 13.98 6.41 4.35
C LEU A 256 15.14 6.26 5.34
N PHE A 257 15.06 5.22 6.16
CA PHE A 257 16.08 4.83 7.12
C PHE A 257 16.69 3.49 6.71
N VAL A 258 18.00 3.46 6.60
CA VAL A 258 18.80 2.26 6.29
C VAL A 258 19.93 2.17 7.33
N PRO A 259 20.34 0.98 7.80
CA PRO A 259 21.43 0.84 8.75
C PRO A 259 22.73 1.51 8.23
N HIS A 260 23.43 2.18 9.12
CA HIS A 260 24.73 2.80 8.85
C HIS A 260 24.75 3.82 7.68
N ALA A 261 23.59 4.35 7.31
CA ALA A 261 23.49 5.37 6.26
C ALA A 261 22.72 6.61 6.77
N PRO A 262 22.96 7.80 6.23
CA PRO A 262 22.16 8.98 6.53
C PRO A 262 20.69 8.76 6.13
N THR A 263 19.78 9.43 6.84
CA THR A 263 18.36 9.42 6.47
C THR A 263 18.15 10.15 5.15
N VAL A 264 17.40 9.53 4.24
CA VAL A 264 17.05 10.15 2.96
C VAL A 264 15.64 10.71 3.05
N HIS A 265 15.52 12.04 3.02
CA HIS A 265 14.24 12.72 2.91
C HIS A 265 13.85 12.83 1.44
N ILE A 266 12.66 12.36 1.09
CA ILE A 266 12.12 12.38 -0.26
C ILE A 266 10.91 13.31 -0.23
N PRO A 267 10.98 14.51 -0.85
CA PRO A 267 9.85 15.43 -0.89
C PRO A 267 8.69 14.81 -1.68
N ILE A 268 7.45 15.25 -1.39
CA ILE A 268 6.27 14.78 -2.10
C ILE A 268 6.39 15.05 -3.60
N PHE A 269 5.95 14.09 -4.39
CA PHE A 269 5.73 14.28 -5.83
C PHE A 269 4.26 14.65 -6.09
N GLY A 270 4.03 15.67 -6.91
CA GLY A 270 2.69 16.14 -7.27
C GLY A 270 2.34 17.48 -6.64
N SER A 271 1.05 17.82 -6.61
CA SER A 271 0.56 19.07 -6.02
C SER A 271 0.05 18.83 -4.59
N ASP A 272 -0.12 19.92 -3.83
CA ASP A 272 -0.71 19.91 -2.49
C ASP A 272 -2.24 19.62 -2.51
N GLU A 273 -2.86 19.64 -3.69
CA GLU A 273 -4.27 19.30 -3.88
C GLU A 273 -4.47 17.79 -3.87
N ILE A 274 -4.64 17.24 -2.69
CA ILE A 274 -4.89 15.79 -2.51
C ILE A 274 -6.39 15.53 -2.71
N ALA A 275 -6.72 14.66 -3.68
CA ALA A 275 -8.11 14.27 -3.93
C ALA A 275 -8.58 13.18 -2.93
N ASP A 276 -7.76 12.15 -2.72
CA ASP A 276 -8.08 11.06 -1.79
C ASP A 276 -6.81 10.29 -1.40
N VAL A 277 -6.63 10.01 -0.12
CA VAL A 277 -5.48 9.23 0.39
C VAL A 277 -5.79 7.73 0.54
N THR A 278 -7.00 7.30 0.18
CA THR A 278 -7.43 5.90 0.35
C THR A 278 -6.58 4.96 -0.51
N GLY A 279 -5.94 3.99 0.12
CA GLY A 279 -5.11 2.99 -0.57
C GLY A 279 -3.74 3.47 -1.05
N ALA A 280 -3.33 4.70 -0.69
CA ALA A 280 -2.00 5.21 -1.04
C ALA A 280 -0.86 4.36 -0.44
N GLY A 281 -1.00 3.89 0.80
CA GLY A 281 -0.06 2.98 1.46
C GLY A 281 0.13 1.68 0.67
N ASP A 282 -0.97 1.05 0.24
CA ASP A 282 -0.94 -0.17 -0.59
C ASP A 282 -0.19 0.05 -1.91
N THR A 283 -0.38 1.23 -2.54
CA THR A 283 0.31 1.61 -3.78
C THR A 283 1.81 1.81 -3.55
N VAL A 284 2.18 2.51 -2.47
CA VAL A 284 3.58 2.69 -2.05
C VAL A 284 4.24 1.34 -1.83
N MET A 285 3.59 0.46 -1.10
CA MET A 285 4.10 -0.88 -0.76
C MET A 285 4.26 -1.77 -2.01
N ALA A 286 3.26 -1.79 -2.89
CA ALA A 286 3.30 -2.55 -4.14
C ALA A 286 4.45 -2.07 -5.05
N THR A 287 4.63 -0.75 -5.17
CA THR A 287 5.70 -0.16 -5.98
C THR A 287 7.07 -0.46 -5.38
N LEU A 288 7.22 -0.34 -4.05
CA LEU A 288 8.45 -0.65 -3.33
C LEU A 288 8.84 -2.12 -3.54
N ALA A 289 7.89 -3.05 -3.40
CA ALA A 289 8.11 -4.48 -3.59
C ALA A 289 8.55 -4.82 -5.02
N LEU A 290 7.87 -4.29 -6.03
CA LEU A 290 8.23 -4.49 -7.44
C LEU A 290 9.59 -3.90 -7.79
N ALA A 291 9.89 -2.70 -7.28
CA ALA A 291 11.18 -2.05 -7.53
C ALA A 291 12.34 -2.85 -6.92
N LEU A 292 12.20 -3.32 -5.68
CA LEU A 292 13.21 -4.17 -5.03
C LEU A 292 13.36 -5.51 -5.75
N ALA A 293 12.26 -6.15 -6.16
CA ALA A 293 12.30 -7.37 -6.98
C ALA A 293 13.00 -7.15 -8.33
N SER A 294 12.98 -5.92 -8.84
CA SER A 294 13.64 -5.51 -10.09
C SER A 294 15.10 -5.09 -9.89
N GLY A 295 15.66 -5.22 -8.67
CA GLY A 295 17.05 -4.90 -8.38
C GLY A 295 17.30 -3.44 -8.01
N ALA A 296 16.26 -2.69 -7.62
CA ALA A 296 16.45 -1.33 -7.12
C ALA A 296 17.20 -1.31 -5.78
N THR A 297 17.96 -0.24 -5.53
CA THR A 297 18.38 0.12 -4.17
C THR A 297 17.18 0.58 -3.36
N PHE A 298 17.28 0.60 -2.03
CA PHE A 298 16.20 1.11 -1.17
C PHE A 298 15.81 2.55 -1.53
N GLU A 299 16.77 3.41 -1.80
CA GLU A 299 16.50 4.80 -2.23
C GLU A 299 15.75 4.84 -3.58
N GLY A 300 16.19 4.05 -4.57
CA GLY A 300 15.51 4.00 -5.86
C GLY A 300 14.08 3.49 -5.77
N ALA A 301 13.87 2.45 -4.96
CA ALA A 301 12.56 1.89 -4.71
C ALA A 301 11.66 2.90 -3.96
N ALA A 302 12.18 3.60 -2.95
CA ALA A 302 11.46 4.64 -2.22
C ALA A 302 11.08 5.84 -3.12
N ARG A 303 11.97 6.27 -4.03
CA ARG A 303 11.65 7.34 -5.01
C ARG A 303 10.53 6.91 -5.96
N LEU A 304 10.57 5.69 -6.50
CA LEU A 304 9.48 5.16 -7.35
C LEU A 304 8.17 5.05 -6.57
N ALA A 305 8.23 4.60 -5.32
CA ALA A 305 7.07 4.53 -4.43
C ALA A 305 6.48 5.91 -4.12
N ASN A 306 7.33 6.95 -3.98
CA ASN A 306 6.89 8.34 -3.80
C ASN A 306 6.18 8.90 -5.05
N TYR A 307 6.71 8.64 -6.26
CA TYR A 307 6.00 8.99 -7.50
C TYR A 307 4.63 8.30 -7.58
N ALA A 308 4.58 6.99 -7.30
CA ALA A 308 3.34 6.23 -7.35
C ALA A 308 2.31 6.72 -6.31
N GLY A 309 2.76 6.99 -5.07
CA GLY A 309 1.94 7.57 -4.01
C GLY A 309 1.39 8.94 -4.41
N GLY A 310 2.24 9.83 -4.95
CA GLY A 310 1.83 11.15 -5.41
C GLY A 310 0.83 11.11 -6.57
N ILE A 311 0.95 10.13 -7.49
CA ILE A 311 -0.02 9.95 -8.59
C ILE A 311 -1.36 9.47 -8.05
N VAL A 312 -1.36 8.49 -7.13
CA VAL A 312 -2.61 7.85 -6.70
C VAL A 312 -3.46 8.77 -5.83
N VAL A 313 -2.86 9.62 -4.99
CA VAL A 313 -3.61 10.57 -4.13
C VAL A 313 -4.32 11.66 -4.92
N MET A 314 -3.97 11.87 -6.18
CA MET A 314 -4.67 12.77 -7.10
C MET A 314 -5.91 12.11 -7.75
N LYS A 315 -6.11 10.81 -7.54
CA LYS A 315 -7.28 10.04 -8.02
C LYS A 315 -8.29 9.88 -6.88
N ARG A 316 -9.55 9.69 -7.23
CA ARG A 316 -10.61 9.46 -6.23
C ARG A 316 -10.75 7.97 -5.93
N GLY A 317 -11.06 7.66 -4.69
CA GLY A 317 -11.28 6.30 -4.20
C GLY A 317 -9.99 5.46 -4.18
N THR A 318 -10.16 4.15 -4.05
CA THR A 318 -9.05 3.19 -4.07
C THR A 318 -8.58 2.98 -5.51
N ALA A 319 -7.62 3.79 -5.95
CA ALA A 319 -7.13 3.81 -7.33
C ALA A 319 -5.79 3.06 -7.46
N THR A 320 -5.40 2.78 -8.71
CA THR A 320 -4.10 2.17 -9.05
C THR A 320 -3.25 3.09 -9.93
N VAL A 321 -1.96 2.81 -9.98
CA VAL A 321 -0.99 3.50 -10.85
C VAL A 321 -0.49 2.55 -11.91
N SER A 322 -0.58 2.95 -13.18
CA SER A 322 -0.02 2.19 -14.29
C SER A 322 1.48 2.47 -14.47
N ALA A 323 2.19 1.52 -15.09
CA ALA A 323 3.60 1.70 -15.43
C ALA A 323 3.83 2.94 -16.33
N ASP A 324 2.88 3.27 -17.22
CA ASP A 324 2.99 4.42 -18.11
C ASP A 324 2.79 5.75 -17.37
N GLU A 325 1.87 5.83 -16.39
CA GLU A 325 1.74 6.99 -15.53
C GLU A 325 3.02 7.21 -14.72
N LEU A 326 3.58 6.13 -14.15
CA LEU A 326 4.82 6.20 -13.39
C LEU A 326 6.00 6.67 -14.27
N ARG A 327 6.11 6.15 -15.52
CA ARG A 327 7.14 6.62 -16.49
C ARG A 327 6.99 8.09 -16.83
N ARG A 328 5.76 8.56 -17.06
CA ARG A 328 5.49 9.99 -17.34
C ARG A 328 5.90 10.88 -16.16
N ALA A 329 5.59 10.49 -14.94
CA ALA A 329 5.96 11.23 -13.74
C ALA A 329 7.48 11.37 -13.59
N VAL A 330 8.22 10.26 -13.72
CA VAL A 330 9.69 10.27 -13.65
C VAL A 330 10.31 11.15 -14.75
N LYS A 331 9.78 11.11 -15.98
CA LYS A 331 10.27 11.96 -17.09
C LYS A 331 9.98 13.45 -16.83
N ALA A 332 8.77 13.78 -16.37
CA ALA A 332 8.37 15.16 -16.09
C ALA A 332 9.25 15.80 -15.02
N ASP A 333 9.49 15.09 -13.92
CA ASP A 333 10.33 15.60 -12.81
C ASP A 333 11.80 15.77 -13.26
N ALA A 334 12.32 14.88 -14.12
CA ALA A 334 13.67 15.01 -14.66
C ALA A 334 13.84 16.29 -15.49
N VAL A 335 12.83 16.70 -16.25
CA VAL A 335 12.84 17.94 -17.04
C VAL A 335 12.85 19.16 -16.12
N VAL A 336 11.97 19.19 -15.12
CA VAL A 336 11.89 20.31 -14.14
C VAL A 336 13.20 20.43 -13.37
N SER A 337 13.74 19.33 -12.87
CA SER A 337 15.03 19.30 -12.15
C SER A 337 16.22 19.70 -13.04
N GLY A 338 16.18 19.38 -14.32
CA GLY A 338 17.19 19.80 -15.33
C GLY A 338 17.15 21.31 -15.58
N LEU A 339 15.95 21.89 -15.71
CA LEU A 339 15.76 23.33 -15.92
C LEU A 339 16.20 24.18 -14.71
N SER A 340 15.99 23.68 -13.48
CA SER A 340 16.44 24.39 -12.28
C SER A 340 17.97 24.45 -12.16
N ARG A 341 18.67 23.35 -12.50
CA ARG A 341 20.14 23.30 -12.48
C ARG A 341 20.81 24.22 -13.53
N THR A 342 20.15 24.47 -14.67
CA THR A 342 20.65 25.40 -15.68
C THR A 342 20.47 26.86 -15.27
N LYS A 343 19.40 27.20 -14.55
CA LYS A 343 19.18 28.55 -14.01
C LYS A 343 20.17 28.93 -12.92
N ASP A 344 20.53 28.00 -12.04
CA ASP A 344 21.52 28.26 -10.96
C ASP A 344 22.94 28.43 -11.53
N LYS A 345 23.32 27.69 -12.57
CA LYS A 345 24.61 27.87 -13.25
C LYS A 345 24.69 29.20 -14.03
N GLY A 346 23.58 29.75 -14.50
CA GLY A 346 23.50 31.07 -15.14
C GLY A 346 23.64 32.23 -14.16
N ARG A 347 23.17 32.09 -12.91
CA ARG A 347 23.30 33.12 -11.85
C ARG A 347 24.68 33.17 -11.19
N ALA A 348 25.46 32.10 -11.24
CA ALA A 348 26.81 32.03 -10.69
C ALA A 348 27.90 32.55 -11.66
N ARG A 349 27.53 32.97 -12.86
CA ARG A 349 28.44 33.52 -13.89
C ARG A 349 28.10 34.96 -14.31
N GLY A 350 27.22 35.64 -13.63
CA GLY A 350 26.92 37.08 -13.70
C GLY A 350 27.26 37.74 -12.35
#